data_5f91e8432ef18e5380cdec6172f106a9
#
_entry.id   5f91e8432ef18e5380cdec6172f106a9
#
_cell.length_a   1.000
_cell.length_b   1.000
_cell.length_c   1.000
_cell.angle_alpha   90.00
_cell.angle_beta   90.00
_cell.angle_gamma   90.00
#
_symmetry.space_group_name_H-M   'P 1'
#
loop_
_entity.id
_entity.type
_entity.pdbx_description
1 polymer ?
#
loop_
_entity_poly.entity_id
_entity_poly.type
_entity_poly.pdbx_seq_one_letter_code
_entity_poly.pdbx_strand_id
1 'polypeptide(L)'
;MIILTARGLSADKLEGFAIGADDYIVKPFDTPELLARVRGVLRRSKEMKDESPLTGLPGNVRIQEEIEERVSSGNEFALLYADLDQFKAFNDHYGFARGDQVIQELARTMEKVIEELVPGDAFVGHLGGDDFVLVVPPSAAALVADTIVQRFDDRSPEYYDEADRERGWIEVLNRRGEQQRFPPLTISIGIASTQRRRFAHFAEVVAVATEMKNFTKSTPGSSWAIDRRST
;
A
#
# COMPACT_ATOMS: atom_id res chain seq x y z
N MET A 1 -22.97 12.50 4.28
CA MET A 1 -24.04 13.51 4.60
C MET A 1 -25.20 12.80 5.30
N ILE A 2 -25.64 13.29 6.48
CA ILE A 2 -26.85 12.74 7.18
C ILE A 2 -28.00 13.72 6.98
N ILE A 3 -29.14 13.23 6.53
CA ILE A 3 -30.35 14.04 6.34
C ILE A 3 -31.23 13.96 7.59
N LEU A 4 -31.56 15.13 8.17
CA LEU A 4 -32.50 15.26 9.29
C LEU A 4 -33.82 15.86 8.77
N THR A 5 -34.94 15.12 8.82
CA THR A 5 -36.20 15.53 8.19
C THR A 5 -37.41 15.23 9.04
N ALA A 6 -38.50 15.97 8.81
CA ALA A 6 -39.83 15.65 9.37
C ALA A 6 -40.58 14.63 8.50
N ARG A 7 -40.10 14.31 7.29
CA ARG A 7 -40.75 13.36 6.37
C ARG A 7 -40.29 11.94 6.66
N GLY A 8 -41.18 11.07 7.04
CA GLY A 8 -40.88 9.69 7.47
C GLY A 8 -41.34 8.60 6.48
N LEU A 9 -41.94 8.95 5.34
CA LEU A 9 -42.44 7.99 4.38
C LEU A 9 -41.28 7.28 3.66
N SER A 10 -41.47 6.01 3.30
CA SER A 10 -40.45 5.19 2.62
C SER A 10 -39.96 5.80 1.29
N ALA A 11 -40.86 6.47 0.56
CA ALA A 11 -40.53 7.15 -0.69
C ALA A 11 -39.54 8.32 -0.49
N ASP A 12 -39.75 9.14 0.56
CA ASP A 12 -38.86 10.27 0.88
C ASP A 12 -37.46 9.81 1.28
N LYS A 13 -37.36 8.62 1.93
CA LYS A 13 -36.09 8.01 2.30
C LYS A 13 -35.32 7.52 1.07
N LEU A 14 -36.00 6.88 0.12
CA LEU A 14 -35.42 6.44 -1.14
C LEU A 14 -34.87 7.60 -1.96
N GLU A 15 -35.61 8.73 -2.03
CA GLU A 15 -35.17 9.94 -2.69
C GLU A 15 -33.93 10.55 -2.00
N GLY A 16 -33.91 10.56 -0.66
CA GLY A 16 -32.75 11.01 0.11
C GLY A 16 -31.48 10.18 -0.15
N PHE A 17 -31.60 8.85 -0.26
CA PHE A 17 -30.47 7.99 -0.62
C PHE A 17 -30.05 8.14 -2.08
N ALA A 18 -30.99 8.35 -2.99
CA ALA A 18 -30.69 8.57 -4.42
C ALA A 18 -29.84 9.83 -4.69
N ILE A 19 -29.96 10.86 -3.84
CA ILE A 19 -29.13 12.08 -3.91
C ILE A 19 -27.79 11.96 -3.13
N GLY A 20 -27.43 10.75 -2.65
CA GLY A 20 -26.13 10.48 -2.03
C GLY A 20 -26.05 10.72 -0.52
N ALA A 21 -27.17 10.57 0.21
CA ALA A 21 -27.14 10.60 1.67
C ALA A 21 -26.56 9.29 2.23
N ASP A 22 -25.67 9.39 3.22
CA ASP A 22 -25.09 8.25 3.94
C ASP A 22 -26.02 7.69 5.00
N ASP A 23 -26.94 8.51 5.53
CA ASP A 23 -27.97 8.10 6.51
C ASP A 23 -29.12 9.11 6.56
N TYR A 24 -30.23 8.69 7.19
CA TYR A 24 -31.49 9.42 7.23
C TYR A 24 -32.13 9.31 8.61
N ILE A 25 -32.46 10.44 9.24
CA ILE A 25 -33.06 10.49 10.58
C ILE A 25 -34.34 11.33 10.53
N VAL A 26 -35.44 10.75 11.03
CA VAL A 26 -36.76 11.38 11.07
C VAL A 26 -36.92 12.14 12.39
N LYS A 27 -37.45 13.35 12.33
CA LYS A 27 -37.84 14.13 13.52
C LYS A 27 -39.20 13.70 14.02
N PRO A 28 -39.45 13.60 15.35
CA PRO A 28 -38.48 13.82 16.44
C PRO A 28 -37.51 12.64 16.58
N PHE A 29 -36.24 12.91 16.89
CA PHE A 29 -35.21 11.90 17.11
C PHE A 29 -34.61 12.03 18.51
N ASP A 30 -34.10 10.93 19.01
CA ASP A 30 -33.37 10.86 20.27
C ASP A 30 -31.90 11.22 20.07
N THR A 31 -31.33 12.04 20.99
CA THR A 31 -29.94 12.48 20.91
C THR A 31 -28.95 11.32 20.91
N PRO A 32 -29.09 10.26 21.72
CA PRO A 32 -28.28 9.05 21.64
C PRO A 32 -28.35 8.37 20.28
N GLU A 33 -29.54 8.27 19.65
CA GLU A 33 -29.70 7.71 18.30
C GLU A 33 -28.92 8.53 17.26
N LEU A 34 -29.07 9.86 17.26
CA LEU A 34 -28.32 10.75 16.36
C LEU A 34 -26.82 10.54 16.51
N LEU A 35 -26.31 10.55 17.76
CA LEU A 35 -24.88 10.34 18.02
C LEU A 35 -24.37 8.98 17.55
N ALA A 36 -25.15 7.91 17.74
CA ALA A 36 -24.79 6.58 17.28
C ALA A 36 -24.68 6.51 15.75
N ARG A 37 -25.63 7.13 15.04
CA ARG A 37 -25.63 7.19 13.56
C ARG A 37 -24.48 8.05 13.02
N VAL A 38 -24.25 9.23 13.62
CA VAL A 38 -23.11 10.09 13.26
C VAL A 38 -21.79 9.34 13.43
N ARG A 39 -21.59 8.67 14.58
CA ARG A 39 -20.40 7.84 14.80
C ARG A 39 -20.29 6.71 13.78
N GLY A 40 -21.38 6.05 13.41
CA GLY A 40 -21.41 5.00 12.40
C GLY A 40 -20.99 5.51 11.01
N VAL A 41 -21.52 6.67 10.59
CA VAL A 41 -21.16 7.30 9.31
C VAL A 41 -19.69 7.76 9.32
N LEU A 42 -19.25 8.40 10.41
CA LEU A 42 -17.84 8.83 10.54
C LEU A 42 -16.89 7.64 10.52
N ARG A 43 -17.22 6.54 11.19
CA ARG A 43 -16.41 5.32 11.17
C ARG A 43 -16.30 4.76 9.76
N ARG A 44 -17.42 4.53 9.05
CA ARG A 44 -17.41 4.05 7.65
C ARG A 44 -16.63 4.99 6.72
N SER A 45 -16.81 6.31 6.88
CA SER A 45 -16.08 7.30 6.10
C SER A 45 -14.57 7.29 6.40
N LYS A 46 -14.19 6.99 7.64
CA LYS A 46 -12.78 6.80 8.03
C LYS A 46 -12.25 5.52 7.40
N GLU A 47 -12.93 4.38 7.58
CA GLU A 47 -12.57 3.09 7.02
C GLU A 47 -12.37 3.18 5.49
N MET A 48 -13.30 3.82 4.74
CA MET A 48 -13.20 4.03 3.29
C MET A 48 -12.07 4.99 2.87
N LYS A 49 -11.65 5.93 3.72
CA LYS A 49 -10.49 6.82 3.46
C LYS A 49 -9.17 6.17 3.82
N ASP A 50 -9.20 5.13 4.65
CA ASP A 50 -8.04 4.43 5.16
C ASP A 50 -7.59 3.28 4.24
N GLU A 51 -8.27 3.08 3.10
CA GLU A 51 -7.91 2.11 2.06
C GLU A 51 -7.41 2.81 0.80
N SER A 52 -6.47 2.17 0.11
CA SER A 52 -6.02 2.61 -1.21
C SER A 52 -7.11 2.36 -2.26
N PRO A 53 -7.61 3.39 -2.96
CA PRO A 53 -8.66 3.21 -3.96
C PRO A 53 -8.27 2.30 -5.12
N LEU A 54 -6.96 2.17 -5.39
CA LEU A 54 -6.44 1.37 -6.50
C LEU A 54 -6.35 -0.12 -6.15
N THR A 55 -5.92 -0.43 -4.92
CA THR A 55 -5.60 -1.81 -4.52
C THR A 55 -6.57 -2.39 -3.50
N GLY A 56 -7.33 -1.56 -2.78
CA GLY A 56 -8.16 -1.97 -1.64
C GLY A 56 -7.36 -2.26 -0.36
N LEU A 57 -6.02 -2.20 -0.43
CA LEU A 57 -5.17 -2.41 0.73
C LEU A 57 -5.28 -1.25 1.73
N PRO A 58 -5.02 -1.50 3.02
CA PRO A 58 -4.84 -0.46 4.04
C PRO A 58 -3.95 0.68 3.57
N GLY A 59 -4.43 1.93 3.75
CA GLY A 59 -3.71 3.15 3.40
C GLY A 59 -2.92 3.73 4.56
N ASN A 60 -2.44 4.97 4.40
CA ASN A 60 -1.50 5.65 5.29
C ASN A 60 -1.89 5.63 6.77
N VAL A 61 -3.17 5.85 7.09
CA VAL A 61 -3.64 5.92 8.48
C VAL A 61 -3.55 4.55 9.14
N ARG A 62 -4.03 3.51 8.45
CA ARG A 62 -3.99 2.14 8.96
C ARG A 62 -2.56 1.61 9.07
N ILE A 63 -1.69 1.94 8.13
CA ILE A 63 -0.27 1.61 8.17
C ILE A 63 0.39 2.23 9.41
N GLN A 64 0.11 3.50 9.68
CA GLN A 64 0.65 4.18 10.86
C GLN A 64 0.12 3.54 12.15
N GLU A 65 -1.20 3.33 12.27
CA GLU A 65 -1.85 2.70 13.43
C GLU A 65 -1.24 1.30 13.72
N GLU A 66 -1.06 0.48 12.69
CA GLU A 66 -0.47 -0.87 12.82
C GLU A 66 0.97 -0.83 13.37
N ILE A 67 1.81 0.05 12.80
CA ILE A 67 3.20 0.14 13.25
C ILE A 67 3.29 0.74 14.65
N GLU A 68 2.48 1.75 14.99
CA GLU A 68 2.43 2.34 16.33
C GLU A 68 1.97 1.31 17.38
N GLU A 69 0.99 0.47 17.04
CA GLU A 69 0.54 -0.62 17.91
C GLU A 69 1.66 -1.63 18.16
N ARG A 70 2.38 -2.07 17.11
CA ARG A 70 3.53 -2.99 17.24
C ARG A 70 4.65 -2.38 18.09
N VAL A 71 5.00 -1.11 17.88
CA VAL A 71 6.02 -0.42 18.67
C VAL A 71 5.60 -0.30 20.13
N SER A 72 4.35 0.08 20.41
CA SER A 72 3.86 0.30 21.78
C SER A 72 3.64 -0.99 22.56
N SER A 73 3.23 -2.07 21.90
CA SER A 73 3.04 -3.39 22.53
C SER A 73 4.36 -4.06 22.89
N GLY A 74 5.48 -3.62 22.30
CA GLY A 74 6.78 -4.25 22.47
C GLY A 74 6.92 -5.61 21.76
N ASN A 75 5.96 -5.97 20.90
CA ASN A 75 6.04 -7.17 20.09
C ASN A 75 7.16 -7.04 19.04
N GLU A 76 7.87 -8.13 18.80
CA GLU A 76 8.88 -8.14 17.74
C GLU A 76 8.23 -8.15 16.37
N PHE A 77 8.71 -7.29 15.48
CA PHE A 77 8.28 -7.22 14.10
C PHE A 77 9.40 -6.77 13.17
N ALA A 78 9.20 -6.97 11.87
CA ALA A 78 9.98 -6.37 10.80
C ALA A 78 9.04 -5.60 9.86
N LEU A 79 9.44 -4.38 9.50
CA LEU A 79 8.81 -3.56 8.47
C LEU A 79 9.59 -3.73 7.18
N LEU A 80 8.90 -4.14 6.11
CA LEU A 80 9.41 -4.16 4.75
C LEU A 80 8.80 -2.96 4.01
N TYR A 81 9.64 -2.12 3.44
CA TYR A 81 9.22 -1.01 2.60
C TYR A 81 9.63 -1.31 1.15
N ALA A 82 8.65 -1.52 0.28
CA ALA A 82 8.86 -1.90 -1.11
C ALA A 82 8.46 -0.77 -2.06
N ASP A 83 9.18 -0.68 -3.20
CA ASP A 83 9.01 0.37 -4.22
C ASP A 83 9.46 -0.18 -5.58
N LEU A 84 8.76 0.20 -6.66
CA LEU A 84 9.11 -0.20 -8.02
C LEU A 84 10.12 0.78 -8.62
N ASP A 85 11.26 0.25 -9.01
CA ASP A 85 12.27 1.06 -9.69
C ASP A 85 11.84 1.39 -11.12
N GLN A 86 12.06 2.63 -11.55
CA GLN A 86 11.73 3.13 -12.88
C GLN A 86 10.22 3.17 -13.22
N PHE A 87 9.33 3.05 -12.22
CA PHE A 87 7.88 3.01 -12.44
C PHE A 87 7.35 4.25 -13.16
N LYS A 88 7.94 5.43 -12.91
CA LYS A 88 7.59 6.63 -13.65
C LYS A 88 7.88 6.49 -15.14
N ALA A 89 9.05 5.96 -15.52
CA ALA A 89 9.40 5.76 -16.93
C ALA A 89 8.48 4.75 -17.61
N PHE A 90 8.06 3.70 -16.89
CA PHE A 90 7.06 2.75 -17.35
C PHE A 90 5.71 3.43 -17.64
N ASN A 91 5.22 4.28 -16.71
CA ASN A 91 3.98 5.04 -16.91
C ASN A 91 4.07 6.04 -18.05
N ASP A 92 5.21 6.72 -18.20
CA ASP A 92 5.45 7.66 -19.29
C ASP A 92 5.45 6.96 -20.67
N HIS A 93 5.82 5.68 -20.73
CA HIS A 93 5.86 4.87 -21.96
C HIS A 93 4.53 4.18 -22.26
N TYR A 94 3.94 3.47 -21.28
CA TYR A 94 2.75 2.64 -21.47
C TYR A 94 1.44 3.28 -21.01
N GLY A 95 1.51 4.41 -20.30
CA GLY A 95 0.37 5.09 -19.70
C GLY A 95 -0.04 4.56 -18.33
N PHE A 96 -0.74 5.40 -17.58
CA PHE A 96 -1.14 5.11 -16.18
C PHE A 96 -2.02 3.87 -16.03
N ALA A 97 -2.92 3.59 -16.99
CA ALA A 97 -3.81 2.45 -16.90
C ALA A 97 -3.04 1.10 -16.85
N ARG A 98 -1.91 0.99 -17.58
CA ARG A 98 -1.04 -0.19 -17.54
C ARG A 98 -0.21 -0.22 -16.26
N GLY A 99 0.24 0.94 -15.77
CA GLY A 99 0.90 1.05 -14.47
C GLY A 99 -0.01 0.64 -13.31
N ASP A 100 -1.28 1.06 -13.33
CA ASP A 100 -2.26 0.67 -12.33
C ASP A 100 -2.45 -0.85 -12.28
N GLN A 101 -2.41 -1.54 -13.43
CA GLN A 101 -2.45 -3.01 -13.48
C GLN A 101 -1.23 -3.63 -12.80
N VAL A 102 -0.02 -3.08 -13.02
CA VAL A 102 1.20 -3.55 -12.35
C VAL A 102 1.08 -3.39 -10.83
N ILE A 103 0.61 -2.24 -10.35
CA ILE A 103 0.40 -1.98 -8.93
C ILE A 103 -0.61 -2.96 -8.32
N GLN A 104 -1.73 -3.21 -8.98
CA GLN A 104 -2.75 -4.17 -8.52
C GLN A 104 -2.21 -5.61 -8.47
N GLU A 105 -1.43 -6.02 -9.47
CA GLU A 105 -0.82 -7.35 -9.50
C GLU A 105 0.24 -7.52 -8.40
N LEU A 106 1.04 -6.47 -8.14
CA LEU A 106 2.01 -6.48 -7.05
C LEU A 106 1.31 -6.57 -5.69
N ALA A 107 0.23 -5.80 -5.48
CA ALA A 107 -0.60 -5.88 -4.28
C ALA A 107 -1.09 -7.32 -4.02
N ARG A 108 -1.71 -7.95 -5.04
CA ARG A 108 -2.18 -9.34 -4.96
C ARG A 108 -1.06 -10.34 -4.71
N THR A 109 0.12 -10.08 -5.26
CA THR A 109 1.30 -10.93 -5.04
C THR A 109 1.74 -10.85 -3.58
N MET A 110 1.81 -9.65 -3.00
CA MET A 110 2.16 -9.44 -1.60
C MET A 110 1.14 -10.09 -0.66
N GLU A 111 -0.17 -9.91 -0.90
CA GLU A 111 -1.22 -10.56 -0.10
C GLU A 111 -1.08 -12.08 -0.10
N LYS A 112 -0.89 -12.70 -1.28
CA LYS A 112 -0.69 -14.14 -1.39
C LYS A 112 0.56 -14.63 -0.67
N VAL A 113 1.67 -13.88 -0.78
CA VAL A 113 2.92 -14.24 -0.10
C VAL A 113 2.75 -14.25 1.42
N ILE A 114 2.11 -13.23 2.00
CA ILE A 114 1.89 -13.22 3.44
C ILE A 114 0.85 -14.25 3.89
N GLU A 115 -0.20 -14.50 3.11
CA GLU A 115 -1.19 -15.54 3.41
C GLU A 115 -0.54 -16.95 3.44
N GLU A 116 0.38 -17.23 2.52
CA GLU A 116 1.09 -18.50 2.41
C GLU A 116 2.18 -18.68 3.48
N LEU A 117 2.96 -17.62 3.77
CA LEU A 117 4.16 -17.72 4.59
C LEU A 117 3.94 -17.28 6.05
N VAL A 118 2.98 -16.39 6.29
CA VAL A 118 2.76 -15.74 7.61
C VAL A 118 1.26 -15.60 7.91
N PRO A 119 0.48 -16.69 7.88
CA PRO A 119 -0.95 -16.60 8.10
C PRO A 119 -1.30 -16.05 9.48
N GLY A 120 -2.11 -14.99 9.54
CA GLY A 120 -2.67 -14.43 10.77
C GLY A 120 -1.77 -13.49 11.57
N ASP A 121 -0.50 -13.30 11.21
CA ASP A 121 0.41 -12.36 11.89
C ASP A 121 1.20 -11.51 10.89
N ALA A 122 0.52 -11.00 9.89
CA ALA A 122 1.11 -10.11 8.91
C ALA A 122 0.13 -9.02 8.50
N PHE A 123 0.68 -7.91 8.04
CA PHE A 123 -0.06 -6.77 7.53
C PHE A 123 0.55 -6.33 6.19
N VAL A 124 -0.31 -5.93 5.25
CA VAL A 124 0.09 -5.30 3.98
C VAL A 124 -0.65 -4.01 3.84
N GLY A 125 0.04 -2.95 3.43
CA GLY A 125 -0.53 -1.65 3.15
C GLY A 125 0.06 -1.00 1.89
N HIS A 126 -0.69 -0.09 1.30
CA HIS A 126 -0.31 0.67 0.11
C HIS A 126 -0.29 2.17 0.43
N LEU A 127 0.89 2.76 0.44
CA LEU A 127 1.09 4.18 0.74
C LEU A 127 0.64 5.10 -0.41
N GLY A 128 0.63 4.57 -1.62
CA GLY A 128 0.25 5.27 -2.85
C GLY A 128 1.37 5.27 -3.89
N GLY A 129 1.00 5.45 -5.16
CA GLY A 129 1.95 5.28 -6.26
C GLY A 129 2.47 3.84 -6.33
N ASP A 130 3.77 3.68 -6.21
CA ASP A 130 4.51 2.43 -6.25
C ASP A 130 5.04 1.97 -4.87
N ASP A 131 4.67 2.69 -3.79
CA ASP A 131 5.15 2.42 -2.43
C ASP A 131 4.21 1.49 -1.64
N PHE A 132 4.76 0.37 -1.14
CA PHE A 132 4.07 -0.62 -0.30
C PHE A 132 4.80 -0.83 1.03
N VAL A 133 4.03 -1.26 2.03
CA VAL A 133 4.56 -1.61 3.35
C VAL A 133 4.01 -2.96 3.78
N LEU A 134 4.89 -3.83 4.30
CA LEU A 134 4.49 -5.07 4.96
C LEU A 134 5.03 -5.08 6.39
N VAL A 135 4.24 -5.59 7.32
CA VAL A 135 4.67 -5.86 8.70
C VAL A 135 4.55 -7.36 8.94
N VAL A 136 5.65 -8.00 9.33
CA VAL A 136 5.73 -9.46 9.50
C VAL A 136 6.58 -9.80 10.73
N PRO A 137 6.53 -11.03 11.25
CA PRO A 137 7.50 -11.50 12.24
C PRO A 137 8.93 -11.39 11.68
N PRO A 138 9.91 -10.99 12.51
CA PRO A 138 11.29 -10.81 12.06
C PRO A 138 11.91 -12.04 11.41
N SER A 139 11.54 -13.23 11.90
CA SER A 139 12.03 -14.51 11.38
C SER A 139 11.56 -14.81 9.96
N ALA A 140 10.45 -14.24 9.53
CA ALA A 140 9.88 -14.43 8.19
C ALA A 140 10.33 -13.36 7.18
N ALA A 141 10.87 -12.23 7.66
CA ALA A 141 11.10 -11.04 6.84
C ALA A 141 11.96 -11.30 5.58
N ALA A 142 13.05 -12.04 5.73
CA ALA A 142 13.94 -12.38 4.62
C ALA A 142 13.24 -13.28 3.59
N LEU A 143 12.55 -14.33 4.06
CA LEU A 143 11.83 -15.25 3.18
C LEU A 143 10.69 -14.56 2.42
N VAL A 144 9.95 -13.69 3.10
CA VAL A 144 8.88 -12.89 2.48
C VAL A 144 9.46 -11.97 1.40
N ALA A 145 10.56 -11.25 1.70
CA ALA A 145 11.21 -10.37 0.74
C ALA A 145 11.74 -11.14 -0.48
N ASP A 146 12.44 -12.25 -0.27
CA ASP A 146 12.94 -13.11 -1.36
C ASP A 146 11.81 -13.61 -2.24
N THR A 147 10.70 -14.06 -1.63
CA THR A 147 9.55 -14.60 -2.37
C THR A 147 8.85 -13.51 -3.20
N ILE A 148 8.70 -12.29 -2.65
CA ILE A 148 8.11 -11.16 -3.37
C ILE A 148 9.00 -10.79 -4.57
N VAL A 149 10.32 -10.64 -4.36
CA VAL A 149 11.29 -10.33 -5.42
C VAL A 149 11.21 -11.37 -6.53
N GLN A 150 11.29 -12.65 -6.18
CA GLN A 150 11.24 -13.74 -7.17
C GLN A 150 9.93 -13.73 -7.97
N ARG A 151 8.78 -13.64 -7.30
CA ARG A 151 7.47 -13.63 -7.98
C ARG A 151 7.27 -12.40 -8.85
N PHE A 152 7.81 -11.25 -8.43
CA PHE A 152 7.78 -10.04 -9.24
C PHE A 152 8.64 -10.19 -10.49
N ASP A 153 9.88 -10.66 -10.36
CA ASP A 153 10.80 -10.85 -11.48
C ASP A 153 10.27 -11.87 -12.49
N ASP A 154 9.66 -12.96 -12.02
CA ASP A 154 9.05 -13.99 -12.88
C ASP A 154 7.89 -13.40 -13.73
N ARG A 155 7.14 -12.44 -13.20
CA ARG A 155 5.99 -11.84 -13.89
C ARG A 155 6.30 -10.54 -14.62
N SER A 156 7.33 -9.83 -14.21
CA SER A 156 7.70 -8.52 -14.77
C SER A 156 7.78 -8.50 -16.31
N PRO A 157 8.29 -9.53 -16.99
CA PRO A 157 8.29 -9.55 -18.46
C PRO A 157 6.90 -9.49 -19.11
N GLU A 158 5.84 -9.94 -18.42
CA GLU A 158 4.47 -9.95 -18.96
C GLU A 158 3.89 -8.52 -19.06
N TYR A 159 4.47 -7.56 -18.35
CA TYR A 159 4.02 -6.18 -18.38
C TYR A 159 4.46 -5.40 -19.63
N TYR A 160 5.34 -5.99 -20.44
CA TYR A 160 5.95 -5.35 -21.61
C TYR A 160 5.41 -5.91 -22.92
N ASP A 161 5.32 -5.07 -23.94
CA ASP A 161 5.06 -5.51 -25.30
C ASP A 161 6.23 -6.37 -25.78
N GLU A 162 5.96 -7.29 -26.72
CA GLU A 162 6.95 -8.27 -27.20
C GLU A 162 8.25 -7.61 -27.68
N ALA A 163 8.13 -6.51 -28.46
CA ALA A 163 9.28 -5.80 -28.98
C ALA A 163 10.15 -5.16 -27.88
N ASP A 164 9.55 -4.65 -26.80
CA ASP A 164 10.28 -4.04 -25.68
C ASP A 164 10.90 -5.12 -24.79
N ARG A 165 10.18 -6.25 -24.61
CA ARG A 165 10.68 -7.41 -23.88
C ARG A 165 11.90 -8.03 -24.56
N GLU A 166 11.86 -8.23 -25.88
CA GLU A 166 12.97 -8.77 -26.65
C GLU A 166 14.17 -7.82 -26.65
N ARG A 167 13.93 -6.52 -26.70
CA ARG A 167 14.96 -5.49 -26.69
C ARG A 167 15.59 -5.31 -25.31
N GLY A 168 14.85 -5.60 -24.22
CA GLY A 168 15.31 -5.50 -22.84
C GLY A 168 15.31 -4.07 -22.27
N TRP A 169 14.66 -3.10 -22.92
CA TRP A 169 14.55 -1.72 -22.46
C TRP A 169 13.39 -1.00 -23.16
N ILE A 170 12.89 0.08 -22.51
CA ILE A 170 11.91 1.02 -23.07
C ILE A 170 12.56 2.37 -23.34
N GLU A 171 12.03 3.12 -24.30
CA GLU A 171 12.45 4.49 -24.59
C GLU A 171 11.40 5.50 -24.16
N VAL A 172 11.83 6.54 -23.45
CA VAL A 172 10.99 7.64 -23.00
C VAL A 172 11.64 8.96 -23.40
N LEU A 173 10.85 9.91 -23.89
CA LEU A 173 11.32 11.26 -24.13
C LEU A 173 11.36 12.06 -22.83
N ASN A 174 12.52 12.63 -22.50
CA ASN A 174 12.61 13.54 -21.37
C ASN A 174 11.99 14.92 -21.74
N ARG A 175 11.92 15.82 -20.76
CA ARG A 175 11.35 17.18 -20.95
C ARG A 175 12.07 18.03 -21.97
N ARG A 176 13.27 17.64 -22.42
CA ARG A 176 14.07 18.32 -23.45
C ARG A 176 13.90 17.68 -24.84
N GLY A 177 13.06 16.64 -24.96
CA GLY A 177 12.86 15.89 -26.19
C GLY A 177 13.96 14.88 -26.50
N GLU A 178 14.85 14.58 -25.55
CA GLU A 178 15.92 13.61 -25.71
C GLU A 178 15.42 12.20 -25.33
N GLN A 179 15.75 11.19 -26.12
CA GLN A 179 15.44 9.80 -25.82
C GLN A 179 16.30 9.29 -24.66
N GLN A 180 15.64 8.71 -23.67
CA GLN A 180 16.28 8.01 -22.56
C GLN A 180 15.82 6.55 -22.54
N ARG A 181 16.76 5.63 -22.27
CA ARG A 181 16.50 4.19 -22.16
C ARG A 181 16.40 3.78 -20.71
N PHE A 182 15.41 2.98 -20.42
CA PHE A 182 15.15 2.45 -19.09
C PHE A 182 15.06 0.93 -19.14
N PRO A 183 15.75 0.23 -18.21
CA PRO A 183 15.62 -1.22 -18.09
C PRO A 183 14.19 -1.61 -17.65
N PRO A 184 13.85 -2.90 -17.70
CA PRO A 184 12.61 -3.38 -17.11
C PRO A 184 12.47 -3.00 -15.64
N LEU A 185 11.20 -2.92 -15.18
CA LEU A 185 10.85 -2.70 -13.78
C LEU A 185 11.53 -3.71 -12.87
N THR A 186 12.06 -3.22 -11.77
CA THR A 186 12.57 -4.02 -10.66
C THR A 186 11.90 -3.58 -9.37
N ILE A 187 12.01 -4.38 -8.32
CA ILE A 187 11.50 -4.04 -7.00
C ILE A 187 12.63 -3.91 -5.99
N SER A 188 12.62 -2.82 -5.24
CA SER A 188 13.57 -2.54 -4.17
C SER A 188 12.86 -2.62 -2.81
N ILE A 189 13.36 -3.49 -1.89
CA ILE A 189 12.76 -3.68 -0.57
C ILE A 189 13.77 -3.36 0.52
N GLY A 190 13.44 -2.41 1.40
CA GLY A 190 14.21 -2.11 2.61
C GLY A 190 13.54 -2.67 3.85
N ILE A 191 14.30 -3.29 4.75
CA ILE A 191 13.81 -3.97 5.94
C ILE A 191 14.37 -3.34 7.20
N ALA A 192 13.48 -2.90 8.11
CA ALA A 192 13.78 -2.52 9.48
C ALA A 192 13.23 -3.59 10.44
N SER A 193 14.05 -4.08 11.39
CA SER A 193 13.66 -5.17 12.29
C SER A 193 13.94 -4.84 13.75
N THR A 194 13.00 -5.16 14.63
CA THR A 194 13.13 -5.01 16.08
C THR A 194 14.08 -6.03 16.72
N GLN A 195 14.49 -7.08 16.01
CA GLN A 195 15.46 -8.06 16.52
C GLN A 195 16.84 -7.46 16.88
N ARG A 196 17.22 -6.37 16.20
CA ARG A 196 18.56 -5.80 16.35
C ARG A 196 18.58 -4.44 17.01
N ARG A 197 17.45 -3.73 17.00
CA ARG A 197 17.30 -2.42 17.63
C ARG A 197 15.87 -2.19 18.09
N ARG A 198 15.72 -1.35 19.11
CA ARG A 198 14.41 -0.87 19.53
C ARG A 198 14.08 0.41 18.80
N PHE A 199 12.81 0.59 18.48
CA PHE A 199 12.29 1.81 17.88
C PHE A 199 11.40 2.53 18.89
N ALA A 200 11.55 3.85 19.00
CA ALA A 200 10.78 4.66 19.92
C ALA A 200 9.39 5.03 19.35
N HIS A 201 9.27 5.12 18.03
CA HIS A 201 8.05 5.53 17.35
C HIS A 201 8.07 5.13 15.86
N PHE A 202 6.88 5.14 15.25
CA PHE A 202 6.61 4.84 13.84
C PHE A 202 7.64 5.44 12.86
N ALA A 203 7.89 6.78 12.97
CA ALA A 203 8.73 7.46 12.00
C ALA A 203 10.18 6.95 11.96
N GLU A 204 10.70 6.43 13.07
CA GLU A 204 12.04 5.85 13.14
C GLU A 204 12.11 4.52 12.38
N VAL A 205 11.08 3.67 12.52
CA VAL A 205 10.98 2.39 11.79
C VAL A 205 10.96 2.64 10.29
N VAL A 206 10.09 3.56 9.85
CA VAL A 206 9.94 3.91 8.43
C VAL A 206 11.22 4.54 7.87
N ALA A 207 11.88 5.41 8.63
CA ALA A 207 13.14 6.03 8.20
C ALA A 207 14.23 4.98 7.93
N VAL A 208 14.38 4.00 8.82
CA VAL A 208 15.36 2.91 8.65
C VAL A 208 15.02 2.02 7.46
N ALA A 209 13.76 1.63 7.31
CA ALA A 209 13.33 0.83 6.15
C ALA A 209 13.54 1.59 4.84
N THR A 210 13.24 2.89 4.81
CA THR A 210 13.48 3.77 3.65
C THR A 210 14.97 3.88 3.31
N GLU A 211 15.84 4.01 4.32
CA GLU A 211 17.29 4.02 4.11
C GLU A 211 17.76 2.72 3.46
N MET A 212 17.29 1.57 3.95
CA MET A 212 17.63 0.27 3.37
C MET A 212 17.07 0.11 1.96
N LYS A 213 15.85 0.58 1.68
CA LYS A 213 15.28 0.62 0.34
C LYS A 213 16.15 1.46 -0.63
N ASN A 214 16.59 2.62 -0.18
CA ASN A 214 17.47 3.47 -1.00
C ASN A 214 18.85 2.83 -1.24
N PHE A 215 19.33 2.05 -0.28
CA PHE A 215 20.54 1.25 -0.45
C PHE A 215 20.38 0.20 -1.54
N THR A 216 19.26 -0.52 -1.60
CA THR A 216 19.00 -1.54 -2.63
C THR A 216 18.91 -0.94 -4.03
N LYS A 217 18.36 0.27 -4.19
CA LYS A 217 18.31 0.98 -5.49
C LYS A 217 19.67 1.25 -6.15
N SER A 218 20.76 1.15 -5.39
CA SER A 218 22.12 1.24 -5.95
C SER A 218 22.59 -0.08 -6.59
N THR A 219 21.87 -1.18 -6.38
CA THR A 219 22.19 -2.50 -6.93
C THR A 219 21.31 -2.76 -8.15
N PRO A 220 21.85 -3.16 -9.31
CA PRO A 220 21.04 -3.50 -10.47
C PRO A 220 20.15 -4.73 -10.22
N GLY A 221 18.91 -4.68 -10.70
CA GLY A 221 17.93 -5.75 -10.54
C GLY A 221 17.10 -5.62 -9.26
N SER A 222 16.09 -6.47 -9.11
CA SER A 222 15.28 -6.54 -7.90
C SER A 222 16.11 -7.05 -6.73
N SER A 223 15.97 -6.38 -5.57
CA SER A 223 16.78 -6.74 -4.40
C SER A 223 16.16 -6.24 -3.10
N TRP A 224 16.65 -6.79 -1.99
CA TRP A 224 16.27 -6.31 -0.67
C TRP A 224 17.48 -6.20 0.27
N ALA A 225 17.37 -5.34 1.27
CA ALA A 225 18.36 -5.20 2.33
C ALA A 225 17.71 -5.02 3.68
N ILE A 226 18.33 -5.62 4.71
CA ILE A 226 17.90 -5.49 6.10
C ILE A 226 18.93 -4.65 6.88
N ASP A 227 18.45 -3.75 7.74
CA ASP A 227 19.33 -3.04 8.68
C ASP A 227 19.99 -4.02 9.65
N ARG A 228 21.32 -4.06 9.62
CA ARG A 228 22.15 -4.93 10.45
C ARG A 228 22.80 -4.21 11.63
N ARG A 229 22.58 -2.91 11.74
CA ARG A 229 23.15 -2.10 12.83
C ARG A 229 22.45 -2.43 14.14
N SER A 230 23.26 -2.63 15.19
CA SER A 230 22.76 -2.79 16.57
C SER A 230 22.88 -1.44 17.29
N THR A 231 21.85 -1.06 18.03
CA THR A 231 21.88 0.11 18.92
C THR A 231 21.79 -0.35 20.35
#